data_aab53582443121bf2d5d00e620911062
#
_entry.id   aab53582443121bf2d5d00e620911062
#
_cell.length_a   1.000
_cell.length_b   1.000
_cell.length_c   1.000
_cell.angle_alpha   90.00
_cell.angle_beta   90.00
_cell.angle_gamma   90.00
#
_symmetry.space_group_name_H-M   'P 1'
#
loop_
_entity.id
_entity.type
_entity.pdbx_description
1 polymer ?
#
loop_
_entity_poly.entity_id
_entity_poly.type
_entity_poly.pdbx_seq_one_letter_code
_entity_poly.pdbx_strand_id
1 'polypeptide(L)'
;MKITNNVQITAFLAHLITIPLPLSGNSGGPSTGYAFNAPNYNSCTICHSGTVNSGNGSVEFIDLPNEFAPGVTYNIGIIVTGSNSRGYGFQASAMAGGEFVGSFSLNTNSEYLELNGGFIQHSSRTDSGIWYFNWDAPEESFETVTFSASGLATGGSSGYNGDRVYTIQVEIQPQSVGILSNDSQIAFSLHGNYPNPFNGETIISYAIPKDGFVNISIFNVAGQFVTNLLNDYQLHGEKKIFWDTKDATGNHVPSGIYY
;
A
#
# COMPACT_ATOMS: atom_id res chain seq x y z
N MET A 1 19.37 -54.21 61.33
CA MET A 1 19.97 -54.50 60.05
C MET A 1 19.44 -53.44 59.06
N LYS A 2 20.21 -52.37 58.81
CA LYS A 2 19.87 -51.27 57.89
C LYS A 2 20.64 -51.46 56.60
N ILE A 3 19.94 -51.69 55.49
CA ILE A 3 20.52 -51.76 54.16
C ILE A 3 20.37 -50.38 53.53
N THR A 4 21.46 -49.69 53.30
CA THR A 4 21.53 -48.44 52.56
C THR A 4 21.91 -48.75 51.11
N ASN A 5 20.94 -48.59 50.18
CA ASN A 5 21.21 -48.67 48.76
C ASN A 5 21.75 -47.30 48.24
N ASN A 6 23.02 -47.24 47.92
CA ASN A 6 23.59 -46.14 47.18
C ASN A 6 23.41 -46.42 45.69
N VAL A 7 22.53 -45.64 45.06
CA VAL A 7 22.40 -45.59 43.59
C VAL A 7 23.31 -44.45 43.10
N GLN A 8 24.39 -44.81 42.46
CA GLN A 8 25.19 -43.83 41.73
C GLN A 8 24.59 -43.60 40.32
N ILE A 9 24.11 -42.40 40.10
CA ILE A 9 23.65 -41.95 38.77
C ILE A 9 24.89 -41.35 38.05
N THR A 10 25.41 -42.09 37.08
CA THR A 10 26.47 -41.58 36.19
C THR A 10 25.76 -40.79 35.07
N ALA A 11 25.86 -39.48 35.16
CA ALA A 11 25.38 -38.58 34.07
C ALA A 11 26.36 -38.64 32.91
N PHE A 12 25.98 -39.26 31.81
CA PHE A 12 26.68 -39.13 30.53
C PHE A 12 26.35 -37.74 29.93
N LEU A 13 27.31 -36.83 29.97
CA LEU A 13 27.26 -35.60 29.21
C LEU A 13 27.48 -35.94 27.73
N ALA A 14 26.43 -36.08 26.97
CA ALA A 14 26.52 -36.13 25.52
C ALA A 14 26.92 -34.73 25.01
N HIS A 15 28.17 -34.56 24.64
CA HIS A 15 28.59 -33.41 23.87
C HIS A 15 27.98 -33.51 22.48
N LEU A 16 26.94 -32.68 22.24
CA LEU A 16 26.42 -32.46 20.89
C LEU A 16 27.55 -31.70 20.14
N ILE A 17 28.32 -32.42 19.36
CA ILE A 17 29.18 -31.81 18.35
C ILE A 17 28.23 -31.33 17.25
N THR A 18 27.89 -30.05 17.27
CA THR A 18 27.26 -29.41 16.12
C THR A 18 28.30 -29.28 15.03
N ILE A 19 28.30 -30.23 14.11
CA ILE A 19 29.06 -30.09 12.87
C ILE A 19 28.33 -28.98 12.10
N PRO A 20 28.99 -27.84 11.81
CA PRO A 20 28.39 -26.86 10.93
C PRO A 20 28.22 -27.53 9.58
N LEU A 21 26.98 -27.75 9.18
CA LEU A 21 26.66 -28.13 7.79
C LEU A 21 27.25 -27.05 6.87
N PRO A 22 28.00 -27.41 5.83
CA PRO A 22 28.43 -26.41 4.87
C PRO A 22 27.18 -25.80 4.27
N LEU A 23 26.98 -24.50 4.49
CA LEU A 23 26.00 -23.72 3.76
C LEU A 23 26.41 -23.76 2.28
N SER A 24 25.83 -24.66 1.51
CA SER A 24 25.97 -24.66 0.06
C SER A 24 25.19 -23.45 -0.46
N GLY A 25 25.89 -22.54 -1.14
CA GLY A 25 25.27 -21.43 -1.82
C GLY A 25 24.19 -21.94 -2.76
N ASN A 26 23.00 -21.43 -2.57
CA ASN A 26 21.87 -21.80 -3.42
C ASN A 26 21.85 -20.87 -4.64
N SER A 27 22.36 -21.34 -5.78
CA SER A 27 22.30 -20.59 -7.05
C SER A 27 20.89 -20.53 -7.63
N GLY A 28 19.96 -21.30 -7.08
CA GLY A 28 18.58 -21.41 -7.51
C GLY A 28 17.59 -20.49 -6.73
N GLY A 29 18.10 -19.41 -6.19
CA GLY A 29 17.30 -18.46 -5.40
C GLY A 29 17.37 -18.70 -3.89
N PRO A 30 17.15 -17.66 -3.07
CA PRO A 30 17.14 -17.75 -1.62
C PRO A 30 15.84 -18.38 -1.11
N SER A 31 15.85 -18.90 0.12
CA SER A 31 14.61 -19.13 0.85
C SER A 31 13.92 -17.79 1.17
N THR A 32 12.65 -17.83 1.62
CA THR A 32 11.88 -16.64 1.93
C THR A 32 12.45 -15.84 3.11
N GLY A 33 12.22 -14.51 3.12
CA GLY A 33 12.46 -13.64 4.26
C GLY A 33 13.81 -12.94 4.28
N TYR A 34 14.47 -12.77 3.14
CA TYR A 34 15.77 -12.07 3.03
C TYR A 34 15.70 -10.77 2.20
N ALA A 35 14.51 -10.22 2.02
CA ALA A 35 14.29 -8.96 1.26
C ALA A 35 14.57 -7.69 2.08
N PHE A 36 15.12 -7.79 3.27
CA PHE A 36 15.34 -6.65 4.17
C PHE A 36 14.04 -5.95 4.60
N ASN A 37 12.98 -6.70 4.80
CA ASN A 37 11.68 -6.21 5.23
C ASN A 37 11.44 -6.43 6.73
N ALA A 38 10.52 -5.64 7.30
CA ALA A 38 10.07 -5.82 8.68
C ALA A 38 9.43 -7.22 8.88
N PRO A 39 9.43 -7.77 10.12
CA PRO A 39 10.02 -7.19 11.31
C PRO A 39 11.53 -7.53 11.49
N ASN A 40 12.05 -8.47 10.74
CA ASN A 40 13.38 -9.04 11.03
C ASN A 40 14.54 -8.35 10.31
N TYR A 41 14.25 -7.65 9.20
CA TYR A 41 15.25 -7.00 8.36
C TYR A 41 16.39 -7.92 7.92
N ASN A 42 16.08 -9.21 7.74
CA ASN A 42 17.05 -10.17 7.21
C ASN A 42 17.42 -9.82 5.77
N SER A 43 18.68 -10.04 5.43
CA SER A 43 19.22 -9.80 4.10
C SER A 43 20.06 -10.98 3.64
N CYS A 44 20.59 -10.91 2.45
CA CYS A 44 21.52 -11.91 1.92
C CYS A 44 22.75 -12.15 2.83
N THR A 45 23.01 -11.28 3.82
CA THR A 45 24.13 -11.48 4.78
C THR A 45 23.93 -12.64 5.75
N ILE A 46 22.73 -13.20 5.84
CA ILE A 46 22.50 -14.43 6.64
C ILE A 46 23.32 -15.60 6.10
N CYS A 47 23.51 -15.66 4.78
CA CYS A 47 24.30 -16.71 4.13
C CYS A 47 25.61 -16.19 3.53
N HIS A 48 25.66 -14.92 3.12
CA HIS A 48 26.82 -14.28 2.50
C HIS A 48 27.51 -13.34 3.50
N SER A 49 28.78 -13.57 3.78
CA SER A 49 29.51 -12.77 4.75
C SER A 49 29.74 -11.34 4.25
N GLY A 50 29.63 -10.37 5.13
CA GLY A 50 29.96 -8.97 4.84
C GLY A 50 29.05 -7.98 5.56
N THR A 51 29.38 -6.70 5.43
CA THR A 51 28.56 -5.59 5.92
C THR A 51 27.66 -5.11 4.78
N VAL A 52 26.36 -4.96 5.04
CA VAL A 52 25.43 -4.41 4.05
C VAL A 52 25.85 -3.02 3.57
N ASN A 53 25.58 -2.74 2.32
CA ASN A 53 25.87 -1.45 1.67
C ASN A 53 27.35 -1.03 1.76
N SER A 54 28.26 -2.02 1.80
CA SER A 54 29.69 -1.78 1.77
C SER A 54 30.25 -2.03 0.36
N GLY A 55 31.11 -1.13 -0.11
CA GLY A 55 31.73 -1.21 -1.45
C GLY A 55 31.04 -0.32 -2.49
N ASN A 56 31.39 -0.55 -3.76
CA ASN A 56 30.97 0.30 -4.90
C ASN A 56 29.86 -0.39 -5.70
N GLY A 57 28.71 -0.58 -5.13
CA GLY A 57 27.53 -1.13 -5.79
C GLY A 57 26.26 -0.66 -5.11
N SER A 58 25.14 -1.10 -5.64
CA SER A 58 23.82 -0.77 -5.14
C SER A 58 22.81 -1.85 -5.46
N VAL A 59 21.65 -1.78 -4.82
CA VAL A 59 20.39 -2.36 -5.28
C VAL A 59 19.39 -1.22 -5.41
N GLU A 60 18.67 -1.17 -6.52
CA GLU A 60 17.73 -0.10 -6.82
C GLU A 60 16.51 -0.68 -7.53
N PHE A 61 15.33 -0.08 -7.29
CA PHE A 61 14.15 -0.36 -8.10
C PHE A 61 14.18 0.49 -9.37
N ILE A 62 13.74 -0.11 -10.47
CA ILE A 62 13.60 0.54 -11.79
C ILE A 62 12.12 0.76 -12.03
N ASP A 63 11.75 1.95 -12.51
CA ASP A 63 10.38 2.32 -12.87
C ASP A 63 9.34 2.13 -11.74
N LEU A 64 9.82 2.09 -10.48
CA LEU A 64 8.92 2.10 -9.33
C LEU A 64 8.24 3.47 -9.25
N PRO A 65 6.90 3.55 -9.30
CA PRO A 65 6.20 4.83 -9.22
C PRO A 65 6.35 5.46 -7.84
N ASN A 66 6.30 6.79 -7.76
CA ASN A 66 6.24 7.48 -6.47
C ASN A 66 4.88 7.32 -5.78
N GLU A 67 3.84 7.13 -6.58
CA GLU A 67 2.47 6.91 -6.15
C GLU A 67 1.83 5.80 -6.99
N PHE A 68 0.97 4.99 -6.39
CA PHE A 68 0.26 3.92 -7.10
C PHE A 68 -1.25 4.11 -7.09
N ALA A 69 -1.90 3.79 -8.20
CA ALA A 69 -3.35 3.70 -8.28
C ALA A 69 -3.80 2.28 -7.87
N PRO A 70 -4.87 2.14 -7.05
CA PRO A 70 -5.43 0.84 -6.69
C PRO A 70 -5.78 -0.01 -7.91
N GLY A 71 -5.49 -1.31 -7.85
CA GLY A 71 -5.81 -2.27 -8.91
C GLY A 71 -5.01 -2.13 -10.20
N VAL A 72 -4.03 -1.24 -10.26
CA VAL A 72 -3.19 -1.04 -11.46
C VAL A 72 -1.97 -1.95 -11.42
N THR A 73 -1.67 -2.58 -12.55
CA THR A 73 -0.43 -3.35 -12.74
C THR A 73 0.69 -2.42 -13.18
N TYR A 74 1.80 -2.44 -12.45
CA TYR A 74 3.02 -1.70 -12.76
C TYR A 74 4.10 -2.66 -13.25
N ASN A 75 4.70 -2.37 -14.40
CA ASN A 75 5.91 -3.05 -14.84
C ASN A 75 7.11 -2.36 -14.20
N ILE A 76 7.73 -3.03 -13.25
CA ILE A 76 8.86 -2.51 -12.47
C ILE A 76 10.06 -3.46 -12.62
N GLY A 77 11.20 -2.99 -12.22
CA GLY A 77 12.39 -3.81 -12.22
C GLY A 77 13.24 -3.62 -10.99
N ILE A 78 14.29 -4.40 -10.91
CA ILE A 78 15.34 -4.26 -9.93
C ILE A 78 16.70 -4.37 -10.63
N ILE A 79 17.64 -3.54 -10.21
CA ILE A 79 19.02 -3.60 -10.63
C ILE A 79 19.91 -3.79 -9.42
N VAL A 80 20.85 -4.73 -9.52
CA VAL A 80 21.93 -4.92 -8.56
C VAL A 80 23.26 -4.66 -9.27
N THR A 81 24.05 -3.77 -8.73
CA THR A 81 25.37 -3.44 -9.27
C THR A 81 26.48 -3.82 -8.29
N GLY A 82 27.66 -3.99 -8.80
CA GLY A 82 28.86 -4.23 -7.98
C GLY A 82 30.12 -4.32 -8.85
N SER A 83 31.22 -3.73 -8.38
CA SER A 83 32.48 -3.81 -9.08
C SER A 83 33.10 -5.21 -9.01
N ASN A 84 33.59 -5.71 -10.14
CA ASN A 84 34.22 -7.02 -10.27
C ASN A 84 33.30 -8.21 -9.92
N SER A 85 31.96 -8.04 -10.05
CA SER A 85 31.02 -9.11 -9.81
C SER A 85 30.98 -10.10 -10.98
N ARG A 86 30.77 -11.38 -10.64
CA ARG A 86 30.63 -12.48 -11.61
C ARG A 86 29.20 -13.00 -11.69
N GLY A 87 28.29 -12.36 -10.99
CA GLY A 87 26.88 -12.70 -11.03
C GLY A 87 26.13 -11.99 -9.93
N TYR A 88 24.83 -11.92 -10.12
CA TYR A 88 23.93 -11.16 -9.28
C TYR A 88 22.72 -11.99 -8.88
N GLY A 89 22.14 -11.64 -7.75
CA GLY A 89 20.88 -12.18 -7.25
C GLY A 89 20.17 -11.17 -6.36
N PHE A 90 18.88 -11.40 -6.11
CA PHE A 90 18.10 -10.53 -5.24
C PHE A 90 16.89 -11.27 -4.65
N GLN A 91 16.31 -10.68 -3.62
CA GLN A 91 14.94 -10.93 -3.16
C GLN A 91 14.29 -9.60 -2.82
N ALA A 92 13.01 -9.41 -3.19
CA ALA A 92 12.25 -8.21 -2.91
C ALA A 92 10.84 -8.54 -2.40
N SER A 93 10.23 -7.58 -1.71
CA SER A 93 8.87 -7.64 -1.17
C SER A 93 8.19 -6.28 -1.23
N ALA A 94 6.86 -6.28 -1.21
CA ALA A 94 6.01 -5.11 -1.04
C ALA A 94 5.11 -5.33 0.18
N MET A 95 5.17 -4.45 1.17
CA MET A 95 4.47 -4.63 2.46
C MET A 95 3.83 -3.33 2.93
N ALA A 96 2.70 -3.45 3.64
CA ALA A 96 2.10 -2.38 4.42
C ALA A 96 1.58 -2.97 5.75
N GLY A 97 1.72 -2.23 6.85
CA GLY A 97 1.26 -2.69 8.17
C GLY A 97 1.86 -4.03 8.65
N GLY A 98 2.95 -4.50 8.05
CA GLY A 98 3.58 -5.78 8.36
C GLY A 98 3.09 -6.97 7.54
N GLU A 99 2.16 -6.76 6.60
CA GLU A 99 1.60 -7.77 5.71
C GLU A 99 2.03 -7.52 4.26
N PHE A 100 2.08 -8.59 3.44
CA PHE A 100 2.29 -8.44 2.00
C PHE A 100 1.08 -7.75 1.35
N VAL A 101 1.33 -6.78 0.48
CA VAL A 101 0.28 -6.03 -0.21
C VAL A 101 0.51 -6.01 -1.72
N GLY A 102 -0.61 -6.09 -2.44
CA GLY A 102 -0.55 -6.37 -3.87
C GLY A 102 0.01 -7.76 -4.14
N SER A 103 0.39 -8.01 -5.38
CA SER A 103 1.01 -9.27 -5.76
C SER A 103 2.05 -9.06 -6.85
N PHE A 104 3.14 -9.80 -6.77
CA PHE A 104 4.07 -9.87 -7.88
C PHE A 104 3.60 -10.88 -8.92
N SER A 105 3.81 -10.57 -10.19
CA SER A 105 3.54 -11.49 -11.28
C SER A 105 4.66 -11.46 -12.33
N LEU A 106 4.86 -12.60 -12.99
CA LEU A 106 5.89 -12.72 -14.02
C LEU A 106 5.32 -12.22 -15.37
N ASN A 107 6.15 -11.54 -16.14
CA ASN A 107 5.84 -11.09 -17.48
C ASN A 107 6.78 -11.73 -18.51
N THR A 108 6.67 -11.34 -19.76
CA THR A 108 7.49 -11.89 -20.86
C THR A 108 8.99 -11.59 -20.73
N ASN A 109 9.35 -10.64 -19.87
CA ASN A 109 10.75 -10.22 -19.61
C ASN A 109 11.27 -10.75 -18.27
N SER A 110 10.51 -11.65 -17.60
CA SER A 110 10.82 -12.19 -16.27
C SER A 110 11.71 -13.43 -16.35
N GLU A 111 12.80 -13.33 -17.10
CA GLU A 111 13.77 -14.42 -17.16
C GLU A 111 14.52 -14.55 -15.81
N TYR A 112 14.77 -15.80 -15.40
CA TYR A 112 15.49 -16.12 -14.17
C TYR A 112 14.85 -15.59 -12.88
N LEU A 113 13.51 -15.49 -12.87
CA LEU A 113 12.72 -15.08 -11.72
C LEU A 113 11.79 -16.18 -11.22
N GLU A 114 11.47 -16.14 -9.94
CA GLU A 114 10.45 -16.96 -9.32
C GLU A 114 9.71 -16.19 -8.22
N LEU A 115 8.48 -16.63 -7.94
CA LEU A 115 7.66 -16.14 -6.84
C LEU A 115 7.74 -17.12 -5.67
N ASN A 116 7.96 -16.64 -4.48
CA ASN A 116 8.10 -17.48 -3.31
C ASN A 116 7.51 -16.80 -2.06
N GLY A 117 6.30 -17.22 -1.65
CA GLY A 117 5.68 -16.79 -0.39
C GLY A 117 5.46 -15.27 -0.25
N GLY A 118 5.08 -14.57 -1.32
CA GLY A 118 4.89 -13.12 -1.34
C GLY A 118 6.15 -12.33 -1.74
N PHE A 119 7.28 -13.02 -1.93
CA PHE A 119 8.50 -12.44 -2.45
C PHE A 119 8.64 -12.68 -3.95
N ILE A 120 9.32 -11.74 -4.62
CA ILE A 120 9.91 -11.93 -5.94
C ILE A 120 11.40 -12.08 -5.78
N GLN A 121 12.00 -13.06 -6.46
CA GLN A 121 13.43 -13.35 -6.33
C GLN A 121 14.01 -13.94 -7.61
N HIS A 122 15.34 -13.93 -7.70
CA HIS A 122 16.01 -14.65 -8.77
C HIS A 122 15.85 -16.16 -8.58
N SER A 123 15.61 -16.89 -9.67
CA SER A 123 15.60 -18.35 -9.70
C SER A 123 16.95 -18.91 -10.16
N SER A 124 17.79 -18.06 -10.73
CA SER A 124 19.15 -18.37 -11.14
C SER A 124 20.01 -17.12 -11.16
N ARG A 125 21.29 -17.30 -10.89
CA ARG A 125 22.28 -16.23 -11.00
C ARG A 125 22.34 -15.67 -12.42
N THR A 126 22.36 -14.36 -12.56
CA THR A 126 22.57 -13.69 -13.86
C THR A 126 23.84 -12.84 -13.86
N ASP A 127 24.40 -12.59 -15.04
CA ASP A 127 25.56 -11.71 -15.22
C ASP A 127 25.12 -10.25 -15.49
N SER A 128 23.84 -10.02 -15.83
CA SER A 128 23.34 -8.67 -16.09
C SER A 128 22.95 -7.89 -14.82
N GLY A 129 22.50 -8.57 -13.78
CA GLY A 129 22.06 -7.94 -12.53
C GLY A 129 20.77 -7.12 -12.67
N ILE A 130 20.00 -7.32 -13.74
CA ILE A 130 18.77 -6.58 -14.04
C ILE A 130 17.64 -7.57 -14.29
N TRP A 131 16.47 -7.31 -13.67
CA TRP A 131 15.25 -8.11 -13.85
C TRP A 131 14.03 -7.22 -13.91
N TYR A 132 13.02 -7.62 -14.69
CA TYR A 132 11.73 -6.96 -14.81
C TYR A 132 10.60 -7.91 -14.48
N PHE A 133 9.60 -7.40 -13.79
CA PHE A 133 8.42 -8.13 -13.35
C PHE A 133 7.25 -7.16 -13.16
N ASN A 134 6.06 -7.68 -12.95
CA ASN A 134 4.92 -6.84 -12.62
C ASN A 134 4.67 -6.83 -11.11
N TRP A 135 4.16 -5.72 -10.64
CA TRP A 135 3.50 -5.59 -9.36
C TRP A 135 2.06 -5.12 -9.59
N ASP A 136 1.11 -5.96 -9.17
CA ASP A 136 -0.31 -5.67 -9.20
C ASP A 136 -0.67 -4.98 -7.89
N ALA A 137 -0.97 -3.70 -7.93
CA ALA A 137 -1.29 -2.91 -6.75
C ALA A 137 -2.59 -3.41 -6.09
N PRO A 138 -2.70 -3.35 -4.74
CA PRO A 138 -3.91 -3.75 -4.04
C PRO A 138 -5.10 -2.87 -4.45
N GLU A 139 -6.31 -3.47 -4.51
CA GLU A 139 -7.52 -2.73 -4.93
C GLU A 139 -8.02 -1.74 -3.88
N GLU A 140 -7.80 -2.00 -2.59
CA GLU A 140 -8.38 -1.25 -1.47
C GLU A 140 -7.35 -0.74 -0.45
N SER A 141 -6.07 -0.62 -0.80
CA SER A 141 -5.07 -0.13 0.17
C SER A 141 -5.01 1.39 0.18
N PHE A 142 -5.22 1.96 1.35
CA PHE A 142 -4.98 3.38 1.66
C PHE A 142 -3.71 3.59 2.49
N GLU A 143 -2.86 2.59 2.59
CA GLU A 143 -1.62 2.63 3.38
C GLU A 143 -0.40 2.81 2.49
N THR A 144 0.63 3.42 3.05
CA THR A 144 1.95 3.47 2.43
C THR A 144 2.48 2.06 2.20
N VAL A 145 2.93 1.76 1.00
CA VAL A 145 3.57 0.50 0.66
C VAL A 145 5.08 0.67 0.72
N THR A 146 5.74 -0.15 1.53
CA THR A 146 7.20 -0.22 1.60
C THR A 146 7.69 -1.35 0.69
N PHE A 147 8.38 -0.99 -0.37
CA PHE A 147 9.16 -1.90 -1.17
C PHE A 147 10.53 -2.10 -0.53
N SER A 148 10.88 -3.35 -0.26
CA SER A 148 12.17 -3.71 0.33
C SER A 148 12.90 -4.67 -0.60
N ALA A 149 14.20 -4.52 -0.73
CA ALA A 149 15.03 -5.45 -1.48
C ALA A 149 16.40 -5.66 -0.84
N SER A 150 16.89 -6.89 -0.99
CA SER A 150 18.28 -7.24 -0.74
C SER A 150 18.89 -7.80 -2.01
N GLY A 151 19.98 -7.19 -2.47
CA GLY A 151 20.73 -7.56 -3.65
C GLY A 151 22.10 -8.15 -3.28
N LEU A 152 22.53 -9.10 -4.07
CA LEU A 152 23.82 -9.78 -3.93
C LEU A 152 24.64 -9.58 -5.21
N ALA A 153 25.87 -9.12 -5.05
CA ALA A 153 26.89 -9.07 -6.08
C ALA A 153 28.03 -10.03 -5.70
N THR A 154 28.21 -11.12 -6.46
CA THR A 154 29.12 -12.21 -6.10
C THR A 154 30.57 -11.90 -6.49
N GLY A 155 31.51 -12.09 -5.56
CA GLY A 155 32.93 -11.74 -5.74
C GLY A 155 33.78 -12.71 -6.56
N GLY A 156 33.23 -13.80 -7.03
CA GLY A 156 33.84 -14.66 -8.03
C GLY A 156 34.91 -15.63 -7.61
N SER A 157 35.21 -15.76 -6.32
CA SER A 157 35.97 -16.91 -5.78
C SER A 157 35.00 -18.03 -5.40
N SER A 158 35.46 -19.27 -5.40
CA SER A 158 34.68 -20.38 -4.85
C SER A 158 34.40 -20.12 -3.37
N GLY A 159 33.12 -19.97 -3.01
CA GLY A 159 32.64 -19.62 -1.67
C GLY A 159 32.14 -18.18 -1.55
N TYR A 160 31.78 -17.77 -0.35
CA TYR A 160 31.12 -16.47 -0.06
C TYR A 160 32.10 -15.30 0.11
N ASN A 161 33.42 -15.53 -0.09
CA ASN A 161 34.43 -14.52 0.07
C ASN A 161 34.40 -13.50 -1.09
N GLY A 162 34.28 -12.23 -0.74
CA GLY A 162 34.24 -11.14 -1.71
C GLY A 162 32.83 -10.78 -2.20
N ASP A 163 31.82 -11.48 -1.74
CA ASP A 163 30.42 -11.13 -2.00
C ASP A 163 30.08 -9.80 -1.34
N ARG A 164 29.19 -9.04 -1.96
CA ARG A 164 28.68 -7.77 -1.48
C ARG A 164 27.16 -7.82 -1.43
N VAL A 165 26.62 -7.39 -0.30
CA VAL A 165 25.18 -7.33 -0.08
C VAL A 165 24.75 -5.88 0.02
N TYR A 166 23.73 -5.54 -0.75
CA TYR A 166 23.10 -4.21 -0.76
C TYR A 166 21.63 -4.34 -0.37
N THR A 167 21.13 -3.34 0.32
CA THR A 167 19.73 -3.31 0.76
C THR A 167 19.12 -1.94 0.46
N ILE A 168 17.83 -1.92 0.14
CA ILE A 168 17.06 -0.70 -0.09
C ILE A 168 15.65 -0.87 0.46
N GLN A 169 15.09 0.23 0.94
CA GLN A 169 13.65 0.38 1.19
C GLN A 169 13.18 1.67 0.52
N VAL A 170 12.05 1.58 -0.17
CA VAL A 170 11.38 2.70 -0.84
C VAL A 170 9.92 2.68 -0.44
N GLU A 171 9.42 3.79 0.03
CA GLU A 171 8.01 3.98 0.33
C GLU A 171 7.31 4.64 -0.84
N ILE A 172 6.18 4.06 -1.26
CA ILE A 172 5.28 4.67 -2.23
C ILE A 172 3.92 4.90 -1.60
N GLN A 173 3.31 6.02 -1.94
CA GLN A 173 1.99 6.37 -1.44
C GLN A 173 0.92 5.82 -2.41
N PRO A 174 -0.25 5.40 -1.91
CA PRO A 174 -1.37 5.30 -2.82
C PRO A 174 -1.50 6.67 -3.47
N GLN A 175 -1.66 6.69 -4.78
CA GLN A 175 -2.15 7.90 -5.40
C GLN A 175 -3.29 8.33 -4.51
N SER A 176 -3.20 9.51 -3.91
CA SER A 176 -4.41 10.20 -3.59
C SER A 176 -5.19 10.04 -4.89
N VAL A 177 -6.08 9.03 -4.97
CA VAL A 177 -7.20 9.19 -5.82
C VAL A 177 -7.70 10.51 -5.27
N GLY A 178 -7.18 11.59 -5.87
CA GLY A 178 -8.05 12.67 -6.14
C GLY A 178 -9.10 11.86 -6.81
N ILE A 179 -10.03 11.34 -6.01
CA ILE A 179 -11.37 11.33 -6.46
C ILE A 179 -11.28 12.66 -7.19
N LEU A 180 -11.34 12.65 -8.52
CA LEU A 180 -12.11 13.69 -9.11
C LEU A 180 -13.45 13.52 -8.42
N SER A 181 -13.33 13.75 -7.06
CA SER A 181 -14.27 14.58 -6.47
C SER A 181 -14.07 15.90 -7.25
N ASN A 182 -14.77 15.97 -8.27
CA ASN A 182 -15.87 16.93 -8.20
C ASN A 182 -16.71 16.70 -6.92
N ASP A 183 -16.20 15.94 -5.98
CA ASP A 183 -16.18 16.06 -4.56
C ASP A 183 -15.03 16.99 -4.14
N SER A 184 -15.07 18.25 -4.47
CA SER A 184 -15.02 19.30 -3.42
C SER A 184 -15.90 18.69 -2.35
N GLN A 185 -15.31 18.21 -1.21
CA GLN A 185 -16.06 17.57 -0.12
C GLN A 185 -17.42 18.22 -0.12
N ILE A 186 -18.43 17.58 -0.76
CA ILE A 186 -19.76 18.13 -0.81
C ILE A 186 -20.17 18.01 0.64
N ALA A 187 -19.75 19.01 1.43
CA ALA A 187 -20.27 19.17 2.75
C ALA A 187 -21.76 19.45 2.56
N PHE A 188 -22.57 18.98 3.46
CA PHE A 188 -23.93 19.43 3.52
C PHE A 188 -23.94 20.95 3.43
N SER A 189 -24.35 21.51 2.32
CA SER A 189 -24.29 22.97 2.11
C SER A 189 -25.58 23.48 1.47
N LEU A 190 -26.00 24.64 1.95
CA LEU A 190 -27.07 25.44 1.37
C LEU A 190 -26.38 26.66 0.74
N HIS A 191 -26.38 26.73 -0.59
CA HIS A 191 -25.65 27.77 -1.32
C HIS A 191 -26.46 29.10 -1.41
N GLY A 192 -27.67 29.08 -0.90
CA GLY A 192 -28.58 30.21 -0.97
C GLY A 192 -29.59 30.08 -2.13
N ASN A 193 -30.30 31.19 -2.38
CA ASN A 193 -31.34 31.24 -3.40
C ASN A 193 -31.08 32.34 -4.44
N TYR A 194 -31.51 32.11 -5.67
CA TYR A 194 -31.42 33.08 -6.74
C TYR A 194 -32.70 33.06 -7.60
N PRO A 195 -33.30 34.24 -7.91
CA PRO A 195 -32.89 35.55 -7.44
C PRO A 195 -33.14 35.78 -5.94
N ASN A 196 -32.38 36.69 -5.35
CA ASN A 196 -32.58 37.19 -3.98
C ASN A 196 -32.17 38.68 -3.92
N PRO A 197 -33.12 39.65 -3.72
CA PRO A 197 -34.56 39.43 -3.46
C PRO A 197 -35.29 38.80 -4.64
N PHE A 198 -36.35 38.08 -4.34
CA PHE A 198 -37.18 37.39 -5.33
C PHE A 198 -38.60 37.97 -5.40
N ASN A 199 -39.23 37.84 -6.56
CA ASN A 199 -40.62 38.24 -6.78
C ASN A 199 -41.37 37.10 -7.48
N GLY A 200 -42.16 36.38 -6.68
CA GLY A 200 -43.02 35.29 -7.16
C GLY A 200 -42.33 33.90 -7.20
N GLU A 201 -41.01 33.83 -7.36
CA GLU A 201 -40.31 32.56 -7.43
C GLU A 201 -38.82 32.70 -7.14
N THR A 202 -38.21 31.63 -6.67
CA THR A 202 -36.75 31.53 -6.49
C THR A 202 -36.27 30.08 -6.57
N ILE A 203 -35.02 29.88 -6.94
CA ILE A 203 -34.35 28.58 -6.98
C ILE A 203 -33.37 28.52 -5.80
N ILE A 204 -33.49 27.50 -4.97
CA ILE A 204 -32.62 27.22 -3.86
C ILE A 204 -31.62 26.15 -4.30
N SER A 205 -30.32 26.46 -4.19
CA SER A 205 -29.25 25.53 -4.53
C SER A 205 -28.67 24.92 -3.26
N TYR A 206 -28.49 23.61 -3.25
CA TYR A 206 -27.93 22.86 -2.11
C TYR A 206 -27.07 21.70 -2.60
N ALA A 207 -26.21 21.19 -1.72
CA ALA A 207 -25.39 20.02 -1.99
C ALA A 207 -25.53 19.00 -0.87
N ILE A 208 -25.50 17.72 -1.22
CA ILE A 208 -25.54 16.60 -0.29
C ILE A 208 -24.32 15.71 -0.49
N PRO A 209 -23.60 15.35 0.60
CA PRO A 209 -22.32 14.64 0.52
C PRO A 209 -22.46 13.15 0.18
N LYS A 210 -23.61 12.55 0.47
CA LYS A 210 -23.91 11.14 0.23
C LYS A 210 -25.39 10.95 0.02
N ASP A 211 -25.76 9.87 -0.65
CA ASP A 211 -27.16 9.49 -0.85
C ASP A 211 -27.89 9.37 0.49
N GLY A 212 -29.09 9.94 0.58
CA GLY A 212 -29.86 9.92 1.80
C GLY A 212 -31.20 10.68 1.74
N PHE A 213 -31.96 10.59 2.83
CA PHE A 213 -33.18 11.37 2.98
C PHE A 213 -32.85 12.85 3.24
N VAL A 214 -33.47 13.72 2.47
CA VAL A 214 -33.36 15.18 2.54
C VAL A 214 -34.70 15.79 2.79
N ASN A 215 -34.78 16.68 3.78
CA ASN A 215 -35.92 17.52 4.03
C ASN A 215 -35.54 18.99 3.86
N ILE A 216 -36.26 19.73 3.02
CA ILE A 216 -36.13 21.18 2.84
C ILE A 216 -37.45 21.83 3.13
N SER A 217 -37.49 22.59 4.20
CA SER A 217 -38.69 23.29 4.67
C SER A 217 -38.43 24.79 4.76
N ILE A 218 -39.47 25.58 4.48
CA ILE A 218 -39.43 27.04 4.61
C ILE A 218 -40.11 27.46 5.89
N PHE A 219 -39.50 28.44 6.56
CA PHE A 219 -39.99 29.06 7.80
C PHE A 219 -39.98 30.58 7.66
N ASN A 220 -40.93 31.27 8.30
CA ASN A 220 -40.93 32.71 8.39
C ASN A 220 -40.00 33.21 9.52
N VAL A 221 -39.86 34.53 9.66
CA VAL A 221 -39.02 35.17 10.70
C VAL A 221 -39.40 34.83 12.16
N ALA A 222 -40.67 34.43 12.37
CA ALA A 222 -41.14 33.97 13.68
C ALA A 222 -40.87 32.45 13.91
N GLY A 223 -40.19 31.77 12.98
CA GLY A 223 -39.93 30.34 13.05
C GLY A 223 -41.17 29.46 12.77
N GLN A 224 -42.22 30.03 12.24
CA GLN A 224 -43.44 29.27 11.88
C GLN A 224 -43.21 28.59 10.55
N PHE A 225 -43.63 27.31 10.45
CA PHE A 225 -43.61 26.54 9.22
C PHE A 225 -44.44 27.17 8.13
N VAL A 226 -43.92 27.29 6.94
CA VAL A 226 -44.56 27.84 5.75
C VAL A 226 -44.92 26.73 4.77
N THR A 227 -43.92 25.98 4.33
CA THR A 227 -44.14 24.88 3.39
C THR A 227 -42.95 23.92 3.43
N ASN A 228 -43.15 22.71 2.93
CA ASN A 228 -42.11 21.76 2.67
C ASN A 228 -41.85 21.66 1.17
N LEU A 229 -40.62 21.89 0.73
CA LEU A 229 -40.24 21.85 -0.67
C LEU A 229 -39.76 20.46 -1.10
N LEU A 230 -39.13 19.73 -0.17
CA LEU A 230 -38.56 18.40 -0.41
C LEU A 230 -38.65 17.58 0.85
N ASN A 231 -39.08 16.33 0.72
CA ASN A 231 -39.01 15.33 1.75
C ASN A 231 -38.88 13.95 1.09
N ASP A 232 -37.68 13.65 0.56
CA ASP A 232 -37.47 12.46 -0.28
C ASP A 232 -36.06 11.99 -0.22
N TYR A 233 -35.80 10.76 -0.72
CA TYR A 233 -34.48 10.19 -0.87
C TYR A 233 -33.81 10.84 -2.10
N GLN A 234 -32.58 11.37 -1.87
CA GLN A 234 -31.82 12.06 -2.89
C GLN A 234 -30.45 11.42 -3.05
N LEU A 235 -29.98 11.32 -4.29
CA LEU A 235 -28.61 10.95 -4.59
C LEU A 235 -27.68 12.12 -4.27
N HIS A 236 -26.43 11.82 -3.92
CA HIS A 236 -25.39 12.81 -3.64
C HIS A 236 -25.20 13.79 -4.81
N GLY A 237 -24.59 14.93 -4.52
CA GLY A 237 -24.25 15.94 -5.53
C GLY A 237 -24.96 17.28 -5.33
N GLU A 238 -24.70 18.19 -6.27
CA GLU A 238 -25.34 19.51 -6.37
C GLU A 238 -26.77 19.37 -6.85
N LYS A 239 -27.67 20.08 -6.16
CA LYS A 239 -29.14 20.03 -6.42
C LYS A 239 -29.70 21.41 -6.44
N LYS A 240 -30.85 21.52 -7.09
CA LYS A 240 -31.67 22.74 -7.13
C LYS A 240 -33.11 22.40 -6.87
N ILE A 241 -33.79 23.22 -6.09
CA ILE A 241 -35.21 23.12 -5.86
C ILE A 241 -35.87 24.47 -6.04
N PHE A 242 -37.06 24.43 -6.60
CA PHE A 242 -37.83 25.61 -6.93
C PHE A 242 -38.85 25.89 -5.83
N TRP A 243 -39.04 27.17 -5.47
CA TRP A 243 -40.10 27.64 -4.60
C TRP A 243 -40.89 28.75 -5.29
N ASP A 244 -42.19 28.50 -5.46
CA ASP A 244 -43.16 29.41 -6.10
C ASP A 244 -43.79 30.41 -5.12
N THR A 245 -43.17 30.61 -3.97
CA THR A 245 -43.62 31.52 -2.89
C THR A 245 -44.99 31.21 -2.32
N LYS A 246 -45.44 29.96 -2.41
CA LYS A 246 -46.68 29.51 -1.78
C LYS A 246 -46.42 28.79 -0.47
N ASP A 247 -47.39 28.94 0.43
CA ASP A 247 -47.44 28.16 1.67
C ASP A 247 -48.02 26.77 1.43
N ALA A 248 -48.06 25.94 2.47
CA ALA A 248 -48.61 24.58 2.41
C ALA A 248 -50.11 24.51 2.01
N THR A 249 -50.81 25.60 2.04
CA THR A 249 -52.23 25.69 1.62
C THR A 249 -52.39 26.20 0.19
N GLY A 250 -51.28 26.55 -0.49
CA GLY A 250 -51.27 27.03 -1.87
C GLY A 250 -51.44 28.53 -2.03
N ASN A 251 -51.48 29.32 -0.94
CA ASN A 251 -51.55 30.76 -0.97
C ASN A 251 -50.20 31.40 -1.09
N HIS A 252 -50.05 32.48 -1.84
CA HIS A 252 -48.83 33.27 -1.87
C HIS A 252 -48.51 33.87 -0.51
N VAL A 253 -47.27 33.73 -0.10
CA VAL A 253 -46.82 34.31 1.15
C VAL A 253 -46.55 35.81 1.00
N PRO A 254 -46.68 36.61 2.07
CA PRO A 254 -46.38 38.05 2.02
C PRO A 254 -44.90 38.31 1.76
N SER A 255 -44.57 39.52 1.29
CA SER A 255 -43.16 39.94 1.18
C SER A 255 -42.51 39.91 2.54
N GLY A 256 -41.32 39.30 2.65
CA GLY A 256 -40.65 39.12 3.91
C GLY A 256 -39.33 38.35 3.80
N ILE A 257 -38.74 38.02 4.96
CA ILE A 257 -37.58 37.17 5.08
C ILE A 257 -38.06 35.75 5.47
N TYR A 258 -37.51 34.79 4.81
CA TYR A 258 -37.77 33.37 5.00
C TYR A 258 -36.42 32.62 5.22
N TYR A 259 -36.52 31.54 5.92
CA TYR A 259 -35.38 30.67 6.23
C TYR A 259 -35.61 29.25 5.76
#